data_b912b7f0b6cc80e82b85cf90209671e1
#
_entry.id   b912b7f0b6cc80e82b85cf90209671e1
#
_cell.length_a   1.000
_cell.length_b   1.000
_cell.length_c   1.000
_cell.angle_alpha   90.00
_cell.angle_beta   90.00
_cell.angle_gamma   90.00
#
_symmetry.space_group_name_H-M   'P 1'
#
loop_
_entity.id
_entity.type
_entity.pdbx_description
1 polymer ?
#
loop_
_entity_poly.entity_id
_entity_poly.type
_entity_poly.pdbx_seq_one_letter_code
_entity_poly.pdbx_strand_id
1 'polypeptide(L)'
;MKANKLILLFNAVLILLSCAQIVPLTGGDKDILPPKEVKSEPLNGSLFFDSKTIEIEFDEFIQLNNSASQLIVSPLMEPAPEVSVKGKKLVVKLLGNLKDSTTYSINFGNAITDITENNVFPNYKYVFSTGSYIDSLSYSGTVVDAFDVSKKDNIYVLLYDQLTDSVPLKELPRYVAITDKDGAFSISNIAHGNYKFFAINDINGNYLFDLPNEEIAFKDEIIMLDSSRSNNIVYLFEEENKLQFVVKSENKKRGKVEVILNLPTKNLTINPINKPINEAIENWSTIEKNKIGDSLTIWLAPPMLALENILLELKDGEEIIDTVDVTLLDKKKAKDSVITITTNISGSFDLNKDIVLSLNSPFVSYLGDSIQLYEDNVLITTSHFTATSLRKFELAYHFKENTNYQLFIPPATFTDIYGLQNDTLKVKFKTKKLADYGTILLKVTPNFTENYIVQLYKNKTLIKESTFKGESKIAYQY
;
A
#
# COMPACT_ATOMS: atom_id res chain seq x y z
N MET A 1 -19.03 76.74 -40.07
CA MET A 1 -18.98 75.26 -40.15
C MET A 1 -17.67 74.59 -39.69
N LYS A 2 -16.51 75.25 -39.78
CA LYS A 2 -15.23 74.64 -39.36
C LYS A 2 -15.01 74.59 -37.84
N ALA A 3 -15.46 75.60 -37.07
CA ALA A 3 -15.30 75.65 -35.61
C ALA A 3 -16.06 74.56 -34.85
N ASN A 4 -17.30 74.25 -35.26
CA ASN A 4 -18.11 73.23 -34.60
C ASN A 4 -17.56 71.78 -34.81
N LYS A 5 -16.88 71.54 -35.93
CA LYS A 5 -16.23 70.22 -36.16
C LYS A 5 -14.99 70.06 -35.27
N LEU A 6 -14.27 71.16 -34.98
CA LEU A 6 -13.08 71.11 -34.11
C LEU A 6 -13.45 70.89 -32.64
N ILE A 7 -14.57 71.49 -32.19
CA ILE A 7 -15.10 71.29 -30.83
C ILE A 7 -15.61 69.86 -30.65
N LEU A 8 -16.25 69.28 -31.68
CA LEU A 8 -16.73 67.90 -31.66
C LEU A 8 -15.56 66.88 -31.61
N LEU A 9 -14.49 67.15 -32.37
CA LEU A 9 -13.28 66.35 -32.37
C LEU A 9 -12.54 66.41 -31.03
N PHE A 10 -12.49 67.59 -30.39
CA PHE A 10 -11.85 67.80 -29.07
C PHE A 10 -12.63 67.04 -27.99
N ASN A 11 -13.97 67.09 -28.01
CA ASN A 11 -14.77 66.31 -27.07
C ASN A 11 -14.66 64.77 -27.28
N ALA A 12 -14.54 64.32 -28.54
CA ALA A 12 -14.33 62.88 -28.85
C ALA A 12 -12.96 62.37 -28.35
N VAL A 13 -11.92 63.23 -28.42
CA VAL A 13 -10.57 62.89 -27.86
C VAL A 13 -10.57 62.86 -26.34
N LEU A 14 -11.34 63.74 -25.67
CA LEU A 14 -11.48 63.73 -24.21
C LEU A 14 -12.19 62.46 -23.70
N ILE A 15 -13.13 61.90 -24.43
CA ILE A 15 -13.82 60.65 -24.05
C ILE A 15 -12.89 59.47 -24.23
N LEU A 16 -11.92 59.50 -25.14
CA LEU A 16 -10.95 58.41 -25.34
C LEU A 16 -9.81 58.36 -24.30
N LEU A 17 -9.66 59.42 -23.50
CA LEU A 17 -8.66 59.48 -22.42
C LEU A 17 -9.19 59.05 -21.06
N SER A 18 -10.46 58.63 -20.97
CA SER A 18 -11.02 58.02 -19.77
C SER A 18 -10.54 56.58 -19.65
N CYS A 19 -9.29 56.37 -19.26
CA CYS A 19 -8.81 55.09 -18.74
C CYS A 19 -9.50 54.81 -17.41
N ALA A 20 -10.47 53.93 -17.39
CA ALA A 20 -10.92 53.36 -16.15
C ALA A 20 -9.73 52.54 -15.56
N GLN A 21 -9.10 53.08 -14.55
CA GLN A 21 -8.16 52.30 -13.72
C GLN A 21 -8.98 51.18 -13.06
N ILE A 22 -8.71 49.97 -13.45
CA ILE A 22 -9.14 48.78 -12.68
C ILE A 22 -8.33 48.83 -11.39
N VAL A 23 -8.91 49.37 -10.32
CA VAL A 23 -8.36 49.22 -8.98
C VAL A 23 -8.59 47.79 -8.61
N PRO A 24 -7.55 46.97 -8.43
CA PRO A 24 -7.75 45.62 -7.90
C PRO A 24 -8.45 45.78 -6.54
N LEU A 25 -9.47 44.98 -6.30
CA LEU A 25 -10.13 44.90 -5.01
C LEU A 25 -9.03 44.49 -4.01
N THR A 26 -8.52 45.42 -3.24
CA THR A 26 -7.69 45.14 -2.07
C THR A 26 -8.66 44.61 -1.01
N GLY A 27 -8.86 43.31 -0.98
CA GLY A 27 -9.49 42.62 0.13
C GLY A 27 -8.68 42.93 1.40
N GLY A 28 -9.31 42.90 2.55
CA GLY A 28 -8.62 42.95 3.85
C GLY A 28 -7.60 41.79 3.97
N ASP A 29 -6.82 41.77 5.04
CA ASP A 29 -5.95 40.66 5.38
C ASP A 29 -6.76 39.37 5.39
N LYS A 30 -6.15 38.27 4.86
CA LYS A 30 -6.79 36.98 4.86
C LYS A 30 -7.08 36.54 6.29
N ASP A 31 -8.31 36.15 6.58
CA ASP A 31 -8.67 35.56 7.87
C ASP A 31 -7.96 34.22 8.06
N ILE A 32 -7.30 34.05 9.20
CA ILE A 32 -6.59 32.87 9.61
C ILE A 32 -7.16 32.23 10.89
N LEU A 33 -8.22 32.80 11.43
CA LEU A 33 -8.83 32.35 12.67
C LEU A 33 -9.90 31.31 12.35
N PRO A 34 -10.00 30.24 13.12
CA PRO A 34 -11.10 29.29 13.00
C PRO A 34 -12.39 29.86 13.58
N PRO A 35 -13.56 29.38 13.13
CA PRO A 35 -14.84 29.71 13.73
C PRO A 35 -14.86 29.38 15.23
N LYS A 36 -15.63 30.13 16.02
CA LYS A 36 -15.77 29.97 17.47
C LYS A 36 -17.22 29.70 17.84
N GLU A 37 -17.45 28.76 18.75
CA GLU A 37 -18.76 28.56 19.34
C GLU A 37 -19.18 29.79 20.12
N VAL A 38 -20.36 30.33 19.83
CA VAL A 38 -21.00 31.44 20.56
C VAL A 38 -21.92 30.85 21.63
N LYS A 39 -22.73 29.85 21.28
CA LYS A 39 -23.62 29.15 22.20
C LYS A 39 -24.05 27.81 21.63
N SER A 40 -24.50 26.94 22.51
CA SER A 40 -25.17 25.70 22.14
C SER A 40 -26.49 25.52 22.91
N GLU A 41 -27.45 24.88 22.30
CA GLU A 41 -28.74 24.60 22.90
C GLU A 41 -29.19 23.15 22.56
N PRO A 42 -29.31 22.27 23.58
CA PRO A 42 -28.94 22.49 25.00
C PRO A 42 -27.46 22.83 25.15
N LEU A 43 -27.05 23.31 26.34
CA LEU A 43 -25.65 23.66 26.61
C LEU A 43 -24.75 22.43 26.52
N ASN A 44 -23.54 22.61 25.98
CA ASN A 44 -22.51 21.60 26.06
C ASN A 44 -22.20 21.26 27.53
N GLY A 45 -22.18 19.98 27.87
CA GLY A 45 -22.08 19.53 29.27
C GLY A 45 -23.42 19.39 29.99
N SER A 46 -24.57 19.42 29.30
CA SER A 46 -25.89 19.26 29.90
C SER A 46 -26.08 17.90 30.58
N LEU A 47 -26.72 17.92 31.74
CA LEU A 47 -27.16 16.74 32.49
C LEU A 47 -28.67 16.53 32.30
N PHE A 48 -29.15 15.33 32.56
CA PHE A 48 -30.55 14.95 32.36
C PHE A 48 -31.05 15.31 30.96
N PHE A 49 -30.19 15.10 29.98
CA PHE A 49 -30.46 15.46 28.60
C PHE A 49 -31.61 14.65 28.01
N ASP A 50 -32.65 15.33 27.49
CA ASP A 50 -33.86 14.74 26.91
C ASP A 50 -34.22 15.30 25.52
N SER A 51 -33.40 16.21 24.98
CA SER A 51 -33.63 16.81 23.68
C SER A 51 -33.32 15.86 22.52
N LYS A 52 -34.06 15.98 21.43
CA LYS A 52 -33.77 15.27 20.16
C LYS A 52 -32.96 16.11 19.18
N THR A 53 -32.68 17.37 19.49
CA THR A 53 -31.98 18.27 18.61
C THR A 53 -30.97 19.09 19.41
N ILE A 54 -29.75 19.23 18.86
CA ILE A 54 -28.72 20.09 19.38
C ILE A 54 -28.45 21.16 18.32
N GLU A 55 -28.47 22.44 18.73
CA GLU A 55 -28.08 23.57 17.87
C GLU A 55 -26.84 24.20 18.45
N ILE A 56 -25.79 24.39 17.61
CA ILE A 56 -24.53 25.04 17.97
C ILE A 56 -24.34 26.23 17.05
N GLU A 57 -24.26 27.43 17.60
CA GLU A 57 -24.10 28.69 16.86
C GLU A 57 -22.68 29.18 16.93
N PHE A 58 -22.12 29.54 15.77
CA PHE A 58 -20.78 30.06 15.61
C PHE A 58 -20.80 31.58 15.31
N ASP A 59 -19.66 32.24 15.53
CA ASP A 59 -19.47 33.68 15.26
C ASP A 59 -19.46 34.01 13.76
N GLU A 60 -19.22 33.00 12.90
CA GLU A 60 -19.16 33.13 11.46
C GLU A 60 -19.90 32.01 10.72
N PHE A 61 -19.96 32.05 9.37
CA PHE A 61 -20.55 31.04 8.53
C PHE A 61 -19.64 29.81 8.47
N ILE A 62 -20.20 28.65 8.73
CA ILE A 62 -19.49 27.37 8.76
C ILE A 62 -19.94 26.43 7.65
N GLN A 63 -19.11 25.44 7.38
CA GLN A 63 -19.42 24.27 6.56
C GLN A 63 -18.85 23.00 7.22
N LEU A 64 -19.34 21.84 6.75
CA LEU A 64 -18.85 20.53 7.17
C LEU A 64 -18.08 19.87 6.03
N ASN A 65 -16.82 19.59 6.27
CA ASN A 65 -15.94 18.87 5.34
C ASN A 65 -15.73 17.44 5.81
N ASN A 66 -15.97 16.46 4.94
CA ASN A 66 -15.78 15.03 5.22
C ASN A 66 -16.46 14.54 6.51
N SER A 67 -17.64 15.07 6.84
CA SER A 67 -18.32 14.76 8.10
C SER A 67 -18.61 13.26 8.27
N ALA A 68 -18.83 12.53 7.19
CA ALA A 68 -19.11 11.09 7.24
C ALA A 68 -17.95 10.26 7.84
N SER A 69 -16.70 10.69 7.65
CA SER A 69 -15.51 10.00 8.16
C SER A 69 -14.93 10.60 9.43
N GLN A 70 -15.37 11.82 9.81
CA GLN A 70 -14.79 12.52 10.96
C GLN A 70 -15.72 12.62 12.15
N LEU A 71 -17.04 12.42 11.92
CA LEU A 71 -18.03 12.47 12.98
C LEU A 71 -18.03 11.16 13.77
N ILE A 72 -17.61 11.22 15.02
CA ILE A 72 -17.64 10.07 15.92
C ILE A 72 -18.58 10.33 17.06
N VAL A 73 -19.50 9.40 17.25
CA VAL A 73 -20.45 9.43 18.37
C VAL A 73 -20.13 8.29 19.33
N SER A 74 -19.92 8.58 20.58
CA SER A 74 -19.66 7.58 21.62
C SER A 74 -20.56 7.79 22.83
N PRO A 75 -21.28 6.77 23.32
CA PRO A 75 -21.54 5.48 22.67
C PRO A 75 -22.18 5.61 21.30
N LEU A 76 -21.97 4.61 20.42
CA LEU A 76 -22.59 4.60 19.08
C LEU A 76 -24.11 4.67 19.18
N MET A 77 -24.72 5.41 18.27
CA MET A 77 -26.18 5.54 18.15
C MET A 77 -26.66 4.87 16.86
N GLU A 78 -27.74 4.09 16.98
CA GLU A 78 -28.45 3.54 15.83
C GLU A 78 -29.90 3.97 15.84
N PRO A 79 -30.39 4.64 14.81
CA PRO A 79 -29.63 5.18 13.67
C PRO A 79 -28.68 6.32 14.09
N ALA A 80 -27.60 6.51 13.31
CA ALA A 80 -26.65 7.59 13.53
C ALA A 80 -27.34 8.97 13.47
N PRO A 81 -26.84 9.98 14.20
CA PRO A 81 -27.44 11.31 14.16
C PRO A 81 -27.26 11.98 12.79
N GLU A 82 -28.26 12.73 12.36
CA GLU A 82 -28.18 13.59 11.20
C GLU A 82 -27.55 14.93 11.57
N VAL A 83 -26.53 15.34 10.82
CA VAL A 83 -25.84 16.60 11.01
C VAL A 83 -26.03 17.49 9.79
N SER A 84 -26.41 18.74 10.01
CA SER A 84 -26.62 19.72 8.94
C SER A 84 -26.16 21.12 9.36
N VAL A 85 -25.80 21.94 8.37
CA VAL A 85 -25.40 23.34 8.61
C VAL A 85 -26.49 24.27 8.05
N LYS A 86 -26.82 25.30 8.81
CA LYS A 86 -27.75 26.38 8.43
C LYS A 86 -27.10 27.74 8.74
N GLY A 87 -26.32 28.24 7.78
CA GLY A 87 -25.60 29.49 7.94
C GLY A 87 -24.50 29.40 9.01
N LYS A 88 -24.72 30.05 10.15
CA LYS A 88 -23.79 30.03 11.31
C LYS A 88 -24.13 28.92 12.32
N LYS A 89 -25.12 28.09 12.05
CA LYS A 89 -25.59 27.06 12.98
C LYS A 89 -25.30 25.68 12.47
N LEU A 90 -24.73 24.85 13.34
CA LEU A 90 -24.64 23.40 13.22
C LEU A 90 -25.85 22.80 13.95
N VAL A 91 -26.61 21.96 13.26
CA VAL A 91 -27.78 21.28 13.81
C VAL A 91 -27.55 19.78 13.78
N VAL A 92 -27.63 19.15 14.95
CA VAL A 92 -27.52 17.69 15.13
C VAL A 92 -28.90 17.15 15.56
N LYS A 93 -29.45 16.24 14.78
CA LYS A 93 -30.68 15.55 15.13
C LYS A 93 -30.37 14.12 15.59
N LEU A 94 -30.73 13.82 16.81
CA LEU A 94 -30.57 12.49 17.40
C LEU A 94 -31.78 11.62 16.98
N LEU A 95 -31.51 10.62 16.12
CA LEU A 95 -32.56 9.73 15.58
C LEU A 95 -32.75 8.50 16.45
N GLY A 96 -31.71 8.03 17.11
CA GLY A 96 -31.73 6.87 18.00
C GLY A 96 -32.28 7.19 19.38
N ASN A 97 -32.64 6.15 20.12
CA ASN A 97 -33.02 6.28 21.52
C ASN A 97 -31.76 6.38 22.38
N LEU A 98 -31.76 7.35 23.28
CA LEU A 98 -30.70 7.50 24.27
C LEU A 98 -30.85 6.47 25.39
N LYS A 99 -29.74 5.86 25.81
CA LYS A 99 -29.72 4.98 27.00
C LYS A 99 -29.73 5.84 28.26
N ASP A 100 -30.43 5.38 29.30
CA ASP A 100 -30.45 6.07 30.58
C ASP A 100 -29.08 6.10 31.25
N SER A 101 -28.84 7.11 32.07
CA SER A 101 -27.63 7.29 32.88
C SER A 101 -26.34 7.10 32.08
N THR A 102 -26.31 7.64 30.86
CA THR A 102 -25.21 7.43 29.90
C THR A 102 -24.68 8.80 29.44
N THR A 103 -23.34 8.90 29.45
CA THR A 103 -22.64 10.05 28.86
C THR A 103 -22.40 9.80 27.38
N TYR A 104 -22.83 10.75 26.55
CA TYR A 104 -22.61 10.76 25.11
C TYR A 104 -21.62 11.86 24.75
N SER A 105 -20.73 11.56 23.82
CA SER A 105 -19.84 12.54 23.18
C SER A 105 -20.00 12.50 21.66
N ILE A 106 -20.14 13.65 21.04
CA ILE A 106 -20.16 13.82 19.60
C ILE A 106 -18.90 14.59 19.24
N ASN A 107 -17.95 13.92 18.62
CA ASN A 107 -16.68 14.50 18.20
C ASN A 107 -16.73 14.78 16.69
N PHE A 108 -16.46 16.03 16.31
CA PHE A 108 -16.50 16.48 14.92
C PHE A 108 -15.12 16.44 14.25
N GLY A 109 -14.07 16.05 14.98
CA GLY A 109 -12.70 16.02 14.44
C GLY A 109 -12.31 17.37 13.82
N ASN A 110 -11.97 17.36 12.57
CA ASN A 110 -11.63 18.54 11.77
C ASN A 110 -12.71 18.90 10.74
N ALA A 111 -13.94 18.38 10.92
CA ALA A 111 -15.03 18.56 9.96
C ALA A 111 -15.56 20.00 9.89
N ILE A 112 -15.53 20.75 11.01
CA ILE A 112 -16.09 22.11 11.08
C ILE A 112 -15.04 23.09 10.57
N THR A 113 -15.38 23.85 9.52
CA THR A 113 -14.52 24.91 8.96
C THR A 113 -15.36 26.15 8.65
N ASP A 114 -14.72 27.33 8.56
CA ASP A 114 -15.37 28.47 7.93
C ASP A 114 -15.56 28.23 6.42
N ILE A 115 -16.49 29.01 5.82
CA ILE A 115 -16.77 28.88 4.38
C ILE A 115 -15.73 29.61 3.52
N THR A 116 -15.11 30.66 4.04
CA THR A 116 -14.33 31.62 3.23
C THR A 116 -12.91 31.12 3.01
N GLU A 117 -12.20 30.78 4.07
CA GLU A 117 -10.77 30.39 4.03
C GLU A 117 -10.53 28.90 4.35
N ASN A 118 -11.55 28.18 4.79
CA ASN A 118 -11.48 26.80 5.28
C ASN A 118 -10.61 26.64 6.56
N ASN A 119 -10.58 27.66 7.42
CA ASN A 119 -9.92 27.55 8.72
C ASN A 119 -10.66 26.51 9.57
N VAL A 120 -9.92 25.52 10.05
CA VAL A 120 -10.49 24.37 10.77
C VAL A 120 -10.73 24.72 12.23
N PHE A 121 -11.92 24.42 12.77
CA PHE A 121 -12.18 24.37 14.21
C PHE A 121 -11.85 22.96 14.72
N PRO A 122 -10.64 22.72 15.25
CA PRO A 122 -10.14 21.36 15.44
C PRO A 122 -10.72 20.71 16.68
N ASN A 123 -10.99 19.40 16.58
CA ASN A 123 -11.34 18.52 17.71
C ASN A 123 -12.55 19.02 18.55
N TYR A 124 -13.49 19.70 17.90
CA TYR A 124 -14.69 20.13 18.61
C TYR A 124 -15.51 18.93 19.09
N LYS A 125 -15.84 18.98 20.37
CA LYS A 125 -16.58 17.91 21.04
C LYS A 125 -17.77 18.47 21.79
N TYR A 126 -18.95 17.93 21.50
CA TYR A 126 -20.16 18.20 22.26
C TYR A 126 -20.48 17.00 23.15
N VAL A 127 -20.58 17.23 24.46
CA VAL A 127 -20.80 16.18 25.47
C VAL A 127 -22.09 16.46 26.23
N PHE A 128 -22.84 15.41 26.53
CA PHE A 128 -24.03 15.50 27.38
C PHE A 128 -24.25 14.17 28.11
N SER A 129 -25.05 14.19 29.15
CA SER A 129 -25.44 12.98 29.89
C SER A 129 -26.94 12.92 30.08
N THR A 130 -27.51 11.76 29.87
CA THR A 130 -28.93 11.47 30.26
C THR A 130 -29.09 11.26 31.77
N GLY A 131 -27.96 11.09 32.49
CA GLY A 131 -27.91 10.94 33.93
C GLY A 131 -27.54 12.24 34.65
N SER A 132 -27.21 12.13 35.93
CA SER A 132 -26.90 13.22 36.84
C SER A 132 -25.42 13.64 36.87
N TYR A 133 -24.56 12.98 36.08
CA TYR A 133 -23.13 13.30 35.96
C TYR A 133 -22.61 12.97 34.57
N ILE A 134 -21.44 13.50 34.25
CA ILE A 134 -20.71 13.18 33.03
C ILE A 134 -19.52 12.30 33.42
N ASP A 135 -19.38 11.17 32.73
CA ASP A 135 -18.19 10.30 32.87
C ASP A 135 -16.94 11.04 32.42
N SER A 136 -15.83 10.86 33.16
CA SER A 136 -14.61 11.64 32.97
C SER A 136 -13.37 10.81 32.68
N LEU A 137 -13.48 9.48 32.68
CA LEU A 137 -12.34 8.61 32.42
C LEU A 137 -11.91 8.68 30.96
N SER A 138 -10.63 8.43 30.72
CA SER A 138 -10.06 8.41 29.37
C SER A 138 -9.09 7.26 29.20
N TYR A 139 -8.98 6.82 27.93
CA TYR A 139 -8.00 5.82 27.51
C TYR A 139 -7.31 6.32 26.25
N SER A 140 -5.97 6.48 26.31
CA SER A 140 -5.22 7.05 25.19
C SER A 140 -3.90 6.31 24.95
N GLY A 141 -3.38 6.44 23.74
CA GLY A 141 -2.17 5.75 23.32
C GLY A 141 -1.79 6.01 21.87
N THR A 142 -1.00 5.12 21.32
CA THR A 142 -0.51 5.17 19.92
C THR A 142 -0.66 3.80 19.29
N VAL A 143 -1.17 3.77 18.06
CA VAL A 143 -1.21 2.57 17.21
C VAL A 143 -0.01 2.62 16.28
N VAL A 144 0.71 1.51 16.22
CA VAL A 144 1.89 1.33 15.39
C VAL A 144 1.80 0.01 14.64
N ASP A 145 2.47 -0.08 13.51
CA ASP A 145 2.64 -1.33 12.77
C ASP A 145 3.42 -2.36 13.63
N ALA A 146 2.97 -3.60 13.63
CA ALA A 146 3.63 -4.66 14.43
C ALA A 146 5.00 -5.06 13.88
N PHE A 147 5.27 -4.85 12.59
CA PHE A 147 6.51 -5.25 11.95
C PHE A 147 7.60 -4.16 12.01
N ASP A 148 7.27 -2.91 11.61
CA ASP A 148 8.27 -1.85 11.48
C ASP A 148 8.10 -0.71 12.50
N VAL A 149 7.10 -0.80 13.37
CA VAL A 149 6.75 0.19 14.41
C VAL A 149 6.41 1.57 13.81
N SER A 150 6.10 1.64 12.52
CA SER A 150 5.63 2.87 11.90
C SER A 150 4.26 3.25 12.44
N LYS A 151 4.00 4.55 12.53
CA LYS A 151 2.73 5.08 13.05
C LYS A 151 1.61 4.87 12.04
N LYS A 152 0.43 4.48 12.54
CA LYS A 152 -0.75 4.18 11.72
C LYS A 152 -1.86 5.22 11.97
N ASP A 153 -2.23 5.94 10.94
CA ASP A 153 -3.33 6.91 10.96
C ASP A 153 -4.65 6.30 10.45
N ASN A 154 -5.75 6.96 10.76
CA ASN A 154 -7.11 6.55 10.40
C ASN A 154 -7.52 5.15 10.89
N ILE A 155 -6.94 4.68 11.98
CA ILE A 155 -7.29 3.41 12.61
C ILE A 155 -8.40 3.65 13.63
N TYR A 156 -9.47 2.87 13.55
CA TYR A 156 -10.55 2.90 14.53
C TYR A 156 -10.12 2.16 15.80
N VAL A 157 -10.20 2.84 16.93
CA VAL A 157 -9.91 2.28 18.26
C VAL A 157 -11.21 2.08 18.99
N LEU A 158 -11.48 0.85 19.41
CA LEU A 158 -12.77 0.34 19.81
C LEU A 158 -12.72 -0.23 21.23
N LEU A 159 -13.65 0.19 22.11
CA LEU A 159 -13.85 -0.42 23.40
C LEU A 159 -15.23 -1.06 23.49
N TYR A 160 -15.27 -2.32 23.91
CA TYR A 160 -16.48 -3.11 24.09
C TYR A 160 -16.73 -3.39 25.57
N ASP A 161 -17.96 -3.28 26.02
CA ASP A 161 -18.41 -3.68 27.38
C ASP A 161 -18.77 -5.18 27.45
N GLN A 162 -18.92 -5.85 26.31
CA GLN A 162 -18.92 -7.31 26.22
C GLN A 162 -17.48 -7.82 26.17
N LEU A 163 -17.16 -8.84 27.00
CA LEU A 163 -15.79 -9.25 27.27
C LEU A 163 -15.34 -10.49 26.48
N THR A 164 -16.06 -10.87 25.43
CA THR A 164 -15.69 -12.00 24.56
C THR A 164 -14.74 -11.56 23.44
N ASP A 165 -13.84 -12.44 23.03
CA ASP A 165 -12.85 -12.11 21.98
C ASP A 165 -13.47 -11.98 20.58
N SER A 166 -14.69 -12.50 20.39
CA SER A 166 -15.40 -12.45 19.11
C SER A 166 -16.22 -11.16 18.87
N VAL A 167 -16.20 -10.21 19.81
CA VAL A 167 -16.99 -8.98 19.67
C VAL A 167 -16.70 -8.17 18.42
N PRO A 168 -15.42 -7.99 17.96
CA PRO A 168 -15.16 -7.16 16.78
C PRO A 168 -15.72 -7.76 15.48
N LEU A 169 -16.08 -9.05 15.49
CA LEU A 169 -16.67 -9.74 14.33
C LEU A 169 -18.19 -9.60 14.24
N LYS A 170 -18.88 -9.18 15.33
CA LYS A 170 -20.35 -9.34 15.44
C LYS A 170 -21.06 -8.17 16.09
N GLU A 171 -20.36 -7.44 16.95
CA GLU A 171 -20.97 -6.43 17.81
C GLU A 171 -20.39 -5.06 17.54
N LEU A 172 -21.22 -4.04 17.67
CA LEU A 172 -20.74 -2.67 17.61
C LEU A 172 -20.04 -2.26 18.92
N PRO A 173 -18.95 -1.49 18.86
CA PRO A 173 -18.25 -1.04 20.04
C PRO A 173 -19.08 -0.03 20.84
N ARG A 174 -18.82 0.01 22.14
CA ARG A 174 -19.43 1.03 23.01
C ARG A 174 -18.78 2.39 22.81
N TYR A 175 -17.44 2.45 22.74
CA TYR A 175 -16.69 3.69 22.53
C TYR A 175 -15.76 3.55 21.35
N VAL A 176 -15.61 4.66 20.60
CA VAL A 176 -14.82 4.74 19.37
C VAL A 176 -13.92 5.97 19.39
N ALA A 177 -12.71 5.84 18.92
CA ALA A 177 -11.84 6.93 18.49
C ALA A 177 -11.16 6.58 17.18
N ILE A 178 -10.55 7.56 16.52
CA ILE A 178 -9.71 7.36 15.32
C ILE A 178 -8.32 7.91 15.63
N THR A 179 -7.29 7.24 15.12
CA THR A 179 -5.91 7.71 15.23
C THR A 179 -5.66 8.91 14.31
N ASP A 180 -4.85 9.83 14.77
CA ASP A 180 -4.33 10.94 13.98
C ASP A 180 -3.10 10.51 13.15
N LYS A 181 -2.49 11.49 12.43
CA LYS A 181 -1.30 11.28 11.58
C LYS A 181 -0.07 10.77 12.33
N ASP A 182 -0.04 10.96 13.65
CA ASP A 182 1.01 10.46 14.53
C ASP A 182 0.66 9.12 15.16
N GLY A 183 -0.44 8.49 14.70
CA GLY A 183 -0.97 7.25 15.25
C GLY A 183 -1.58 7.40 16.63
N ALA A 184 -1.70 8.63 17.15
CA ALA A 184 -2.20 8.87 18.48
C ALA A 184 -3.74 8.83 18.52
N PHE A 185 -4.27 8.23 19.58
CA PHE A 185 -5.71 8.17 19.84
C PHE A 185 -6.06 8.56 21.27
N SER A 186 -7.29 9.05 21.46
CA SER A 186 -7.84 9.34 22.78
C SER A 186 -9.34 9.14 22.80
N ILE A 187 -9.77 8.18 23.60
CA ILE A 187 -11.19 7.99 23.97
C ILE A 187 -11.40 8.68 25.30
N SER A 188 -12.40 9.55 25.39
CA SER A 188 -12.75 10.27 26.61
C SER A 188 -14.20 10.05 26.98
N ASN A 189 -14.58 10.48 28.17
CA ASN A 189 -15.93 10.36 28.72
C ASN A 189 -16.36 8.88 28.83
N ILE A 190 -15.43 8.03 29.25
CA ILE A 190 -15.67 6.59 29.44
C ILE A 190 -16.21 6.38 30.85
N ALA A 191 -17.26 5.58 30.97
CA ALA A 191 -17.77 5.14 32.25
C ALA A 191 -16.76 4.19 32.95
N HIS A 192 -16.79 4.17 34.27
CA HIS A 192 -16.07 3.14 35.05
C HIS A 192 -16.57 1.74 34.64
N GLY A 193 -15.64 0.81 34.40
CA GLY A 193 -16.00 -0.55 33.97
C GLY A 193 -14.87 -1.37 33.42
N ASN A 194 -15.24 -2.55 32.92
CA ASN A 194 -14.35 -3.48 32.25
C ASN A 194 -14.61 -3.47 30.76
N TYR A 195 -13.53 -3.43 29.98
CA TYR A 195 -13.62 -3.31 28.52
C TYR A 195 -12.67 -4.27 27.81
N LYS A 196 -13.11 -4.81 26.67
CA LYS A 196 -12.20 -5.38 25.67
C LYS A 196 -11.78 -4.27 24.72
N PHE A 197 -10.53 -4.33 24.32
CA PHE A 197 -9.88 -3.35 23.44
C PHE A 197 -9.54 -3.99 22.09
N PHE A 198 -9.93 -3.32 21.03
CA PHE A 198 -9.48 -3.62 19.67
C PHE A 198 -9.13 -2.32 18.95
N ALA A 199 -8.25 -2.42 17.95
CA ALA A 199 -8.09 -1.38 16.93
C ALA A 199 -8.15 -2.04 15.57
N ILE A 200 -8.85 -1.45 14.62
CA ILE A 200 -9.05 -2.02 13.28
C ILE A 200 -8.83 -0.96 12.20
N ASN A 201 -8.23 -1.38 11.11
CA ASN A 201 -8.21 -0.63 9.86
C ASN A 201 -9.48 -0.98 9.09
N ASP A 202 -10.59 -0.40 9.51
CA ASP A 202 -11.94 -0.65 8.99
C ASP A 202 -12.09 -0.01 7.60
N ILE A 203 -12.05 -0.84 6.57
CA ILE A 203 -12.04 -0.40 5.16
C ILE A 203 -13.43 -0.02 4.68
N ASN A 204 -14.46 -0.71 5.18
CA ASN A 204 -15.84 -0.50 4.75
C ASN A 204 -16.64 0.45 5.66
N GLY A 205 -16.09 0.88 6.82
CA GLY A 205 -16.68 1.87 7.73
C GLY A 205 -17.86 1.35 8.55
N ASN A 206 -17.88 0.05 8.85
CA ASN A 206 -18.99 -0.58 9.58
C ASN A 206 -18.68 -0.89 11.05
N TYR A 207 -17.49 -0.56 11.54
CA TYR A 207 -16.94 -0.84 12.88
C TYR A 207 -16.83 -2.32 13.23
N LEU A 208 -16.77 -3.19 12.21
CA LEU A 208 -16.56 -4.63 12.37
C LEU A 208 -15.25 -5.04 11.74
N PHE A 209 -14.67 -6.14 12.21
CA PHE A 209 -13.54 -6.81 11.58
C PHE A 209 -14.09 -7.98 10.76
N ASP A 210 -14.43 -7.72 9.50
CA ASP A 210 -15.16 -8.67 8.65
C ASP A 210 -14.58 -8.84 7.25
N LEU A 211 -13.58 -8.05 6.87
CA LEU A 211 -12.89 -8.21 5.60
C LEU A 211 -11.49 -8.84 5.76
N PRO A 212 -11.09 -9.70 4.83
CA PRO A 212 -9.82 -10.45 4.93
C PRO A 212 -8.55 -9.60 4.82
N ASN A 213 -8.67 -8.35 4.40
CA ASN A 213 -7.58 -7.38 4.22
C ASN A 213 -7.63 -6.24 5.25
N GLU A 214 -8.41 -6.39 6.30
CA GLU A 214 -8.41 -5.47 7.43
C GLU A 214 -7.29 -5.84 8.39
N GLU A 215 -6.60 -4.82 8.90
CA GLU A 215 -5.61 -4.99 9.96
C GLU A 215 -6.32 -4.91 11.33
N ILE A 216 -5.83 -5.66 12.29
CA ILE A 216 -6.37 -5.69 13.64
C ILE A 216 -5.27 -5.54 14.69
N ALA A 217 -5.62 -4.94 15.82
CA ALA A 217 -4.83 -4.98 17.05
C ALA A 217 -5.74 -5.22 18.24
N PHE A 218 -5.23 -5.88 19.27
CA PHE A 218 -6.00 -6.17 20.48
C PHE A 218 -5.12 -6.16 21.73
N LYS A 219 -5.77 -6.16 22.87
CA LYS A 219 -5.17 -6.45 24.18
C LYS A 219 -5.77 -7.76 24.70
N ASP A 220 -4.92 -8.73 25.06
CA ASP A 220 -5.37 -9.99 25.66
C ASP A 220 -6.09 -9.74 26.99
N GLU A 221 -5.59 -8.76 27.76
CA GLU A 221 -6.12 -8.41 29.06
C GLU A 221 -7.41 -7.60 28.93
N ILE A 222 -8.33 -7.86 29.86
CA ILE A 222 -9.50 -7.00 30.08
C ILE A 222 -9.01 -5.68 30.67
N ILE A 223 -9.35 -4.58 30.05
CA ILE A 223 -9.04 -3.25 30.55
C ILE A 223 -10.03 -2.89 31.66
N MET A 224 -9.59 -3.00 32.90
CA MET A 224 -10.33 -2.47 34.03
C MET A 224 -10.06 -0.96 34.13
N LEU A 225 -11.05 -0.14 33.80
CA LEU A 225 -10.94 1.32 33.80
C LEU A 225 -11.58 1.89 35.05
N ASP A 226 -10.78 2.09 36.08
CA ASP A 226 -11.11 2.75 37.34
C ASP A 226 -10.46 4.16 37.45
N SER A 227 -9.46 4.40 36.62
CA SER A 227 -8.74 5.65 36.45
C SER A 227 -8.35 5.83 34.97
N SER A 228 -8.08 7.06 34.55
CA SER A 228 -7.63 7.34 33.19
C SER A 228 -6.28 6.71 32.93
N ARG A 229 -6.12 6.11 31.73
CA ARG A 229 -4.87 5.48 31.29
C ARG A 229 -4.33 6.14 30.04
N SER A 230 -3.03 6.35 29.99
CA SER A 230 -2.34 6.99 28.87
C SER A 230 -1.10 6.20 28.45
N ASN A 231 -0.48 6.60 27.34
CA ASN A 231 0.77 6.04 26.80
C ASN A 231 0.69 4.54 26.46
N ASN A 232 -0.49 4.06 26.08
CA ASN A 232 -0.65 2.68 25.62
C ASN A 232 -0.09 2.55 24.20
N ILE A 233 0.78 1.57 23.99
CA ILE A 233 1.24 1.20 22.64
C ILE A 233 0.43 -0.02 22.20
N VAL A 234 -0.06 0.04 20.96
CA VAL A 234 -0.89 -1.00 20.36
C VAL A 234 -0.29 -1.35 19.01
N TYR A 235 -0.09 -2.65 18.78
CA TYR A 235 0.55 -3.16 17.56
C TYR A 235 -0.50 -3.68 16.60
N LEU A 236 -0.63 -3.01 15.45
CA LEU A 236 -1.55 -3.38 14.38
C LEU A 236 -0.88 -4.36 13.43
N PHE A 237 -1.57 -5.42 13.06
CA PHE A 237 -1.10 -6.43 12.12
C PHE A 237 -2.25 -6.90 11.23
N GLU A 238 -1.91 -7.38 10.05
CA GLU A 238 -2.85 -8.07 9.17
C GLU A 238 -2.90 -9.55 9.55
N GLU A 239 -4.10 -10.11 9.74
CA GLU A 239 -4.24 -11.55 9.95
C GLU A 239 -3.90 -12.29 8.66
N GLU A 240 -2.99 -13.25 8.74
CA GLU A 240 -2.62 -14.08 7.59
C GLU A 240 -3.85 -14.86 7.11
N ASN A 241 -4.31 -14.53 5.92
CA ASN A 241 -5.43 -15.27 5.31
C ASN A 241 -4.98 -16.69 4.98
N LYS A 242 -5.47 -17.67 5.73
CA LYS A 242 -5.11 -19.09 5.57
C LYS A 242 -5.77 -19.75 4.36
N LEU A 243 -6.78 -19.11 3.77
CA LEU A 243 -7.42 -19.65 2.57
C LEU A 243 -6.54 -19.35 1.36
N GLN A 244 -6.20 -20.41 0.63
CA GLN A 244 -5.43 -20.30 -0.60
C GLN A 244 -6.37 -19.97 -1.77
N PHE A 245 -6.05 -18.96 -2.56
CA PHE A 245 -6.80 -18.57 -3.76
C PHE A 245 -5.90 -17.89 -4.80
N VAL A 246 -6.41 -17.81 -6.03
CA VAL A 246 -5.74 -17.08 -7.11
C VAL A 246 -6.10 -15.61 -7.06
N VAL A 247 -5.10 -14.75 -6.78
CA VAL A 247 -5.25 -13.29 -6.77
C VAL A 247 -5.41 -12.75 -8.19
N LYS A 248 -4.65 -13.33 -9.15
CA LYS A 248 -4.62 -12.86 -10.53
C LYS A 248 -4.14 -13.96 -11.48
N SER A 249 -4.78 -14.03 -12.64
CA SER A 249 -4.29 -14.80 -13.79
C SER A 249 -4.37 -13.97 -15.05
N GLU A 250 -3.31 -13.94 -15.86
CA GLU A 250 -3.30 -13.17 -17.11
C GLU A 250 -2.35 -13.76 -18.16
N ASN A 251 -2.72 -13.65 -19.42
CA ASN A 251 -1.83 -13.94 -20.56
C ASN A 251 -1.14 -12.66 -21.01
N LYS A 252 0.11 -12.42 -20.56
CA LYS A 252 0.89 -11.22 -20.90
C LYS A 252 1.48 -11.24 -22.29
N LYS A 253 1.84 -12.43 -22.79
CA LYS A 253 2.37 -12.66 -24.12
C LYS A 253 1.79 -13.97 -24.62
N ARG A 254 1.74 -14.17 -25.91
CA ARG A 254 1.28 -15.45 -26.46
C ARG A 254 2.06 -16.60 -25.84
N GLY A 255 1.33 -17.53 -25.25
CA GLY A 255 1.91 -18.72 -24.60
C GLY A 255 2.52 -18.47 -23.22
N LYS A 256 2.53 -17.25 -22.70
CA LYS A 256 3.00 -16.93 -21.36
C LYS A 256 1.83 -16.54 -20.45
N VAL A 257 1.42 -17.43 -19.56
CA VAL A 257 0.39 -17.18 -18.54
C VAL A 257 1.06 -16.93 -17.20
N GLU A 258 0.72 -15.82 -16.54
CA GLU A 258 1.15 -15.53 -15.19
C GLU A 258 -0.02 -15.78 -14.22
N VAL A 259 0.27 -16.46 -13.12
CA VAL A 259 -0.67 -16.71 -12.02
C VAL A 259 -0.03 -16.25 -10.73
N ILE A 260 -0.77 -15.46 -9.97
CA ILE A 260 -0.38 -14.94 -8.66
C ILE A 260 -1.34 -15.51 -7.62
N LEU A 261 -0.78 -16.12 -6.59
CA LEU A 261 -1.50 -16.68 -5.44
C LEU A 261 -1.39 -15.75 -4.25
N ASN A 262 -2.35 -15.79 -3.35
CA ASN A 262 -2.28 -15.01 -2.11
C ASN A 262 -1.25 -15.55 -1.12
N LEU A 263 -1.00 -16.86 -1.12
CA LEU A 263 -0.02 -17.50 -0.25
C LEU A 263 0.97 -18.38 -1.03
N PRO A 264 2.21 -18.55 -0.52
CA PRO A 264 3.14 -19.52 -1.10
C PRO A 264 2.61 -20.94 -1.01
N THR A 265 2.82 -21.72 -2.08
CA THR A 265 2.49 -23.14 -2.12
C THR A 265 3.74 -24.01 -2.21
N LYS A 266 3.72 -25.17 -1.54
CA LYS A 266 4.79 -26.17 -1.63
C LYS A 266 4.48 -27.24 -2.66
N ASN A 267 3.23 -27.69 -2.73
CA ASN A 267 2.78 -28.86 -3.50
C ASN A 267 1.79 -28.49 -4.61
N LEU A 268 1.98 -27.31 -5.21
CA LEU A 268 1.09 -26.86 -6.28
C LEU A 268 1.20 -27.72 -7.52
N THR A 269 0.05 -28.24 -7.96
CA THR A 269 -0.16 -28.89 -9.25
C THR A 269 -1.11 -28.05 -10.10
N ILE A 270 -0.84 -27.99 -11.40
CA ILE A 270 -1.66 -27.25 -12.35
C ILE A 270 -1.95 -28.17 -13.54
N ASN A 271 -3.23 -28.32 -13.85
CA ASN A 271 -3.67 -29.16 -14.95
C ASN A 271 -4.59 -28.40 -15.89
N PRO A 272 -4.43 -28.51 -17.21
CA PRO A 272 -5.39 -27.98 -18.16
C PRO A 272 -6.62 -28.87 -18.18
N ILE A 273 -7.80 -28.26 -17.99
CA ILE A 273 -9.09 -28.97 -18.11
C ILE A 273 -9.45 -29.16 -19.59
N ASN A 274 -9.25 -28.11 -20.40
CA ASN A 274 -9.45 -28.15 -21.84
C ASN A 274 -8.12 -28.43 -22.56
N LYS A 275 -8.17 -29.27 -23.57
CA LYS A 275 -7.01 -29.63 -24.40
C LYS A 275 -7.40 -29.55 -25.89
N PRO A 276 -6.44 -29.28 -26.80
CA PRO A 276 -6.70 -29.39 -28.24
C PRO A 276 -7.25 -30.77 -28.60
N ILE A 277 -8.22 -30.79 -29.50
CA ILE A 277 -8.84 -32.04 -29.98
C ILE A 277 -7.75 -32.86 -30.69
N ASN A 278 -7.56 -34.11 -30.26
CA ASN A 278 -6.68 -35.15 -30.86
C ASN A 278 -5.21 -35.24 -30.38
N GLU A 279 -4.80 -34.59 -29.26
CA GLU A 279 -3.44 -34.81 -28.77
C GLU A 279 -3.41 -35.16 -27.28
N ALA A 280 -2.80 -36.31 -26.96
CA ALA A 280 -2.34 -36.62 -25.61
C ALA A 280 -1.06 -35.82 -25.34
N ILE A 281 -1.19 -34.57 -24.89
CA ILE A 281 -0.05 -33.72 -24.63
C ILE A 281 0.40 -33.99 -23.18
N GLU A 282 1.42 -34.84 -23.01
CA GLU A 282 2.01 -35.08 -21.69
C GLU A 282 2.72 -33.87 -21.14
N ASN A 283 3.45 -33.14 -22.00
CA ASN A 283 4.19 -31.93 -21.64
C ASN A 283 3.50 -30.69 -22.21
N TRP A 284 2.35 -30.32 -21.64
CA TRP A 284 1.54 -29.20 -22.10
C TRP A 284 2.14 -27.84 -21.78
N SER A 285 3.05 -27.77 -20.79
CA SER A 285 3.65 -26.51 -20.31
C SER A 285 5.01 -26.72 -19.65
N THR A 286 5.73 -25.62 -19.51
CA THR A 286 6.88 -25.48 -18.64
C THR A 286 6.53 -24.43 -17.57
N ILE A 287 6.75 -24.72 -16.27
CA ILE A 287 6.33 -23.86 -15.17
C ILE A 287 7.55 -23.34 -14.42
N GLU A 288 7.64 -22.03 -14.24
CA GLU A 288 8.61 -21.35 -13.39
C GLU A 288 7.90 -20.81 -12.16
N LYS A 289 8.43 -21.10 -10.96
CA LYS A 289 8.00 -20.51 -9.69
C LYS A 289 8.97 -19.43 -9.27
N ASN A 290 8.48 -18.36 -8.64
CA ASN A 290 9.36 -17.39 -7.97
C ASN A 290 9.96 -18.02 -6.69
N LYS A 291 10.91 -17.32 -6.05
CA LYS A 291 11.57 -17.82 -4.83
C LYS A 291 10.63 -18.00 -3.64
N ILE A 292 9.60 -17.17 -3.55
CA ILE A 292 8.61 -17.19 -2.46
C ILE A 292 7.62 -18.34 -2.67
N GLY A 293 7.27 -18.68 -3.92
CA GLY A 293 6.32 -19.73 -4.26
C GLY A 293 4.88 -19.27 -4.41
N ASP A 294 4.66 -17.96 -4.47
CA ASP A 294 3.34 -17.32 -4.63
C ASP A 294 3.06 -16.82 -6.05
N SER A 295 4.05 -16.85 -6.93
CA SER A 295 3.92 -16.39 -8.32
C SER A 295 4.50 -17.40 -9.29
N LEU A 296 3.75 -17.67 -10.35
CA LEU A 296 4.04 -18.68 -11.35
C LEU A 296 4.01 -18.08 -12.74
N THR A 297 4.97 -18.52 -13.56
CA THR A 297 4.93 -18.32 -15.01
C THR A 297 4.75 -19.66 -15.70
N ILE A 298 3.66 -19.82 -16.42
CA ILE A 298 3.32 -21.02 -17.20
C ILE A 298 3.61 -20.72 -18.66
N TRP A 299 4.53 -21.47 -19.24
CA TRP A 299 4.85 -21.40 -20.66
C TRP A 299 4.16 -22.54 -21.37
N LEU A 300 3.15 -22.23 -22.17
CA LEU A 300 2.35 -23.20 -22.90
C LEU A 300 3.15 -23.85 -24.01
N ALA A 301 3.07 -25.15 -24.15
CA ALA A 301 3.65 -25.86 -25.29
C ALA A 301 2.98 -25.39 -26.61
N PRO A 302 3.69 -25.42 -27.77
CA PRO A 302 3.16 -24.96 -29.05
C PRO A 302 1.76 -25.49 -29.43
N PRO A 303 1.40 -26.74 -29.19
CA PRO A 303 0.05 -27.24 -29.49
C PRO A 303 -1.06 -26.54 -28.70
N MET A 304 -0.79 -26.13 -27.45
CA MET A 304 -1.76 -25.41 -26.60
C MET A 304 -2.09 -24.02 -27.13
N LEU A 305 -1.24 -23.45 -27.99
CA LEU A 305 -1.47 -22.15 -28.61
C LEU A 305 -2.57 -22.14 -29.67
N ALA A 306 -3.13 -23.31 -30.00
CA ALA A 306 -4.29 -23.44 -30.90
C ALA A 306 -5.62 -23.11 -30.19
N LEU A 307 -5.63 -23.07 -28.85
CA LEU A 307 -6.81 -22.71 -28.06
C LEU A 307 -7.05 -21.20 -28.08
N GLU A 308 -8.31 -20.79 -27.97
CA GLU A 308 -8.70 -19.39 -27.75
C GLU A 308 -8.56 -19.00 -26.28
N ASN A 309 -8.88 -19.94 -25.38
CA ASN A 309 -8.68 -19.83 -23.94
C ASN A 309 -8.15 -21.13 -23.37
N ILE A 310 -7.48 -21.04 -22.23
CA ILE A 310 -7.05 -22.19 -21.45
C ILE A 310 -7.71 -22.15 -20.07
N LEU A 311 -8.35 -23.28 -19.72
CA LEU A 311 -8.96 -23.49 -18.42
C LEU A 311 -8.01 -24.33 -17.56
N LEU A 312 -7.50 -23.76 -16.46
CA LEU A 312 -6.51 -24.37 -15.59
C LEU A 312 -7.10 -24.67 -14.23
N GLU A 313 -7.02 -25.91 -13.80
CA GLU A 313 -7.30 -26.35 -12.43
C GLU A 313 -5.99 -26.26 -11.61
N LEU A 314 -6.04 -25.55 -10.48
CA LEU A 314 -4.93 -25.42 -9.55
C LEU A 314 -5.27 -26.16 -8.26
N LYS A 315 -4.32 -26.99 -7.78
CA LYS A 315 -4.43 -27.73 -6.52
C LYS A 315 -3.21 -27.55 -5.66
N ASP A 316 -3.39 -27.45 -4.33
CA ASP A 316 -2.32 -27.61 -3.36
C ASP A 316 -2.48 -28.94 -2.62
N GLY A 317 -1.64 -29.90 -2.96
CA GLY A 317 -1.87 -31.30 -2.60
C GLY A 317 -3.14 -31.86 -3.24
N GLU A 318 -4.09 -32.29 -2.43
CA GLU A 318 -5.39 -32.84 -2.89
C GLU A 318 -6.50 -31.77 -2.98
N GLU A 319 -6.30 -30.59 -2.42
CA GLU A 319 -7.32 -29.53 -2.38
C GLU A 319 -7.28 -28.67 -3.65
N ILE A 320 -8.46 -28.45 -4.25
CA ILE A 320 -8.61 -27.53 -5.37
C ILE A 320 -8.59 -26.10 -4.81
N ILE A 321 -7.58 -25.34 -5.23
CA ILE A 321 -7.48 -23.91 -4.88
C ILE A 321 -8.48 -23.11 -5.70
N ASP A 322 -8.43 -23.29 -7.04
CA ASP A 322 -9.20 -22.48 -7.98
C ASP A 322 -9.22 -23.12 -9.38
N THR A 323 -10.12 -22.62 -10.22
CA THR A 323 -10.15 -22.91 -11.65
C THR A 323 -10.15 -21.58 -12.41
N VAL A 324 -9.09 -21.30 -13.14
CA VAL A 324 -8.92 -20.04 -13.85
C VAL A 324 -9.09 -20.20 -15.34
N ASP A 325 -9.87 -19.31 -15.97
CA ASP A 325 -10.04 -19.21 -17.41
C ASP A 325 -9.19 -18.05 -17.95
N VAL A 326 -8.21 -18.39 -18.78
CA VAL A 326 -7.26 -17.41 -19.33
C VAL A 326 -7.42 -17.32 -20.84
N THR A 327 -7.89 -16.19 -21.33
CA THR A 327 -7.96 -15.90 -22.77
C THR A 327 -6.56 -15.77 -23.34
N LEU A 328 -6.26 -16.54 -24.40
CA LEU A 328 -4.97 -16.52 -25.07
C LEU A 328 -4.91 -15.43 -26.14
N LEU A 329 -3.77 -14.72 -26.18
CA LEU A 329 -3.56 -13.68 -27.17
C LEU A 329 -3.48 -14.22 -28.59
N ASP A 330 -4.16 -13.57 -29.52
CA ASP A 330 -4.17 -13.93 -30.95
C ASP A 330 -2.74 -13.89 -31.54
N LYS A 331 -2.47 -14.83 -32.44
CA LYS A 331 -1.22 -14.94 -33.22
C LYS A 331 -0.83 -13.61 -33.91
N LYS A 332 -1.80 -12.86 -34.40
CA LYS A 332 -1.57 -11.56 -35.08
C LYS A 332 -1.08 -10.44 -34.17
N LYS A 333 -1.32 -10.56 -32.84
CA LYS A 333 -0.87 -9.58 -31.84
C LYS A 333 0.47 -9.95 -31.19
N ALA A 334 0.99 -11.15 -31.44
CA ALA A 334 2.29 -11.60 -30.93
C ALA A 334 3.40 -11.01 -31.81
N LYS A 335 4.15 -10.07 -31.26
CA LYS A 335 5.25 -9.36 -31.98
C LYS A 335 6.63 -10.00 -31.84
N ASP A 336 6.78 -11.04 -31.01
CA ASP A 336 8.09 -11.62 -30.77
C ASP A 336 8.50 -12.48 -31.99
N SER A 337 9.43 -11.95 -32.78
CA SER A 337 10.05 -12.66 -33.92
C SER A 337 11.43 -13.24 -33.58
N VAL A 338 12.01 -12.86 -32.44
CA VAL A 338 13.34 -13.26 -31.99
C VAL A 338 13.39 -13.40 -30.46
N ILE A 339 14.35 -14.17 -29.96
CA ILE A 339 14.68 -14.19 -28.54
C ILE A 339 15.36 -12.87 -28.17
N THR A 340 14.81 -12.20 -27.16
CA THR A 340 15.47 -11.03 -26.57
C THR A 340 16.33 -11.49 -25.38
N ILE A 341 17.61 -11.11 -25.40
CA ILE A 341 18.56 -11.36 -24.32
C ILE A 341 18.80 -10.07 -23.57
N THR A 342 18.59 -10.09 -22.27
CA THR A 342 18.97 -9.01 -21.36
C THR A 342 20.14 -9.44 -20.49
N THR A 343 20.92 -8.48 -20.01
CA THR A 343 22.07 -8.74 -19.15
C THR A 343 22.13 -7.75 -18.00
N ASN A 344 22.77 -8.15 -16.91
CA ASN A 344 23.06 -7.27 -15.77
C ASN A 344 24.28 -6.35 -16.01
N ILE A 345 24.89 -6.40 -17.20
CA ILE A 345 26.01 -5.55 -17.56
C ILE A 345 25.56 -4.10 -17.71
N SER A 346 26.23 -3.19 -17.02
CA SER A 346 26.12 -1.75 -17.18
C SER A 346 27.49 -1.17 -17.52
N GLY A 347 27.57 0.09 -17.93
CA GLY A 347 28.83 0.73 -18.37
C GLY A 347 30.02 0.58 -17.42
N SER A 348 29.74 0.51 -16.09
CA SER A 348 30.74 0.19 -15.06
C SER A 348 30.30 -1.09 -14.35
N PHE A 349 31.00 -2.19 -14.56
CA PHE A 349 30.65 -3.52 -14.03
C PHE A 349 31.39 -3.80 -12.72
N ASP A 350 30.70 -4.45 -11.80
CA ASP A 350 31.19 -4.77 -10.47
C ASP A 350 32.06 -6.03 -10.47
N LEU A 351 33.26 -5.97 -9.84
CA LEU A 351 34.18 -7.10 -9.78
C LEU A 351 33.63 -8.33 -9.03
N ASN A 352 32.70 -8.08 -8.12
CA ASN A 352 32.11 -9.12 -7.25
C ASN A 352 30.80 -9.69 -7.81
N LYS A 353 30.47 -9.41 -9.06
CA LYS A 353 29.25 -9.90 -9.70
C LYS A 353 29.55 -10.80 -10.87
N ASP A 354 28.78 -11.88 -10.97
CA ASP A 354 28.75 -12.71 -12.16
C ASP A 354 27.95 -12.05 -13.28
N ILE A 355 28.31 -12.32 -14.53
CA ILE A 355 27.50 -11.90 -15.67
C ILE A 355 26.28 -12.81 -15.74
N VAL A 356 25.08 -12.22 -15.72
CA VAL A 356 23.82 -12.91 -15.87
C VAL A 356 23.18 -12.54 -17.20
N LEU A 357 22.84 -13.56 -17.98
CA LEU A 357 21.99 -13.44 -19.17
C LEU A 357 20.58 -13.91 -18.85
N SER A 358 19.58 -13.19 -19.27
CA SER A 358 18.18 -13.56 -19.10
C SER A 358 17.46 -13.51 -20.43
N LEU A 359 16.82 -14.63 -20.81
CA LEU A 359 16.02 -14.74 -22.02
C LEU A 359 14.56 -14.38 -21.73
N ASN A 360 13.86 -13.86 -22.74
CA ASN A 360 12.43 -13.53 -22.65
C ASN A 360 11.51 -14.76 -22.72
N SER A 361 12.03 -15.95 -23.08
CA SER A 361 11.34 -17.24 -23.14
C SER A 361 12.27 -18.40 -22.73
N PRO A 362 11.75 -19.56 -22.28
CA PRO A 362 12.55 -20.74 -21.97
C PRO A 362 13.28 -21.24 -23.21
N PHE A 363 14.54 -21.63 -23.08
CA PHE A 363 15.32 -22.23 -24.14
C PHE A 363 15.11 -23.76 -24.18
N VAL A 364 15.23 -24.36 -25.36
CA VAL A 364 15.30 -25.81 -25.57
C VAL A 364 16.71 -26.26 -25.95
N SER A 365 17.50 -25.39 -26.59
CA SER A 365 18.90 -25.66 -26.93
C SER A 365 19.71 -24.39 -26.95
N TYR A 366 21.02 -24.54 -26.72
CA TYR A 366 21.98 -23.43 -26.84
C TYR A 366 23.36 -23.94 -27.23
N LEU A 367 24.12 -23.08 -27.92
CA LEU A 367 25.50 -23.30 -28.35
C LEU A 367 26.44 -22.52 -27.40
N GLY A 368 26.70 -23.08 -26.19
CA GLY A 368 27.46 -22.41 -25.13
C GLY A 368 28.86 -21.98 -25.55
N ASP A 369 29.53 -22.82 -26.32
CA ASP A 369 30.92 -22.55 -26.81
C ASP A 369 30.98 -21.40 -27.83
N SER A 370 29.84 -20.97 -28.40
CA SER A 370 29.79 -19.82 -29.31
C SER A 370 29.72 -18.48 -28.58
N ILE A 371 29.45 -18.46 -27.28
CA ILE A 371 29.40 -17.24 -26.46
C ILE A 371 30.84 -16.87 -26.12
N GLN A 372 31.23 -15.65 -26.49
CA GLN A 372 32.60 -15.17 -26.39
C GLN A 372 32.76 -13.99 -25.44
N LEU A 373 33.70 -14.08 -24.53
CA LEU A 373 34.15 -12.97 -23.68
C LEU A 373 35.55 -12.53 -24.09
N TYR A 374 35.72 -11.24 -24.32
CA TYR A 374 37.00 -10.64 -24.62
C TYR A 374 37.45 -9.75 -23.48
N GLU A 375 38.76 -9.80 -23.17
CA GLU A 375 39.48 -8.91 -22.26
C GLU A 375 40.49 -8.09 -23.09
N ASP A 376 40.35 -6.76 -23.10
CA ASP A 376 41.17 -5.85 -23.91
C ASP A 376 41.37 -6.35 -25.38
N ASN A 377 40.31 -6.83 -26.01
CA ASN A 377 40.23 -7.44 -27.34
C ASN A 377 40.86 -8.83 -27.49
N VAL A 378 41.31 -9.47 -26.42
CA VAL A 378 41.82 -10.85 -26.43
C VAL A 378 40.70 -11.80 -26.01
N LEU A 379 40.47 -12.86 -26.79
CA LEU A 379 39.46 -13.87 -26.47
C LEU A 379 39.84 -14.66 -25.23
N ILE A 380 38.94 -14.76 -24.27
CA ILE A 380 39.08 -15.59 -23.07
C ILE A 380 38.51 -16.99 -23.40
N THR A 381 39.39 -17.98 -23.41
CA THR A 381 39.03 -19.37 -23.77
C THR A 381 38.53 -20.20 -22.59
N THR A 382 38.69 -19.68 -21.37
CA THR A 382 38.33 -20.40 -20.12
C THR A 382 36.97 -19.95 -19.53
N SER A 383 36.24 -19.13 -20.24
CA SER A 383 34.94 -18.64 -19.77
C SER A 383 33.80 -19.53 -20.29
N HIS A 384 33.01 -20.07 -19.39
CA HIS A 384 31.81 -20.88 -19.74
C HIS A 384 30.58 -20.36 -19.04
N PHE A 385 29.51 -20.17 -19.81
CA PHE A 385 28.19 -19.86 -19.27
C PHE A 385 27.46 -21.14 -18.86
N THR A 386 26.94 -21.13 -17.66
CA THR A 386 26.15 -22.25 -17.11
C THR A 386 24.68 -21.84 -17.01
N ALA A 387 23.79 -22.71 -17.47
CA ALA A 387 22.35 -22.51 -17.29
C ALA A 387 21.97 -22.68 -15.82
N THR A 388 21.41 -21.64 -15.20
CA THR A 388 20.98 -21.64 -13.80
C THR A 388 19.46 -21.77 -13.65
N SER A 389 18.70 -21.50 -14.72
CA SER A 389 17.27 -21.73 -14.80
C SER A 389 16.84 -21.89 -16.26
N LEU A 390 15.54 -22.07 -16.48
CA LEU A 390 14.94 -22.23 -17.83
C LEU A 390 15.21 -21.05 -18.77
N ARG A 391 15.61 -19.90 -18.25
CA ARG A 391 15.83 -18.65 -19.02
C ARG A 391 17.06 -17.89 -18.60
N LYS A 392 17.87 -18.41 -17.66
CA LYS A 392 19.04 -17.69 -17.15
C LYS A 392 20.31 -18.47 -17.31
N PHE A 393 21.33 -17.75 -17.63
CA PHE A 393 22.70 -18.22 -17.72
C PHE A 393 23.61 -17.33 -16.90
N GLU A 394 24.57 -17.91 -16.21
CA GLU A 394 25.53 -17.19 -15.38
C GLU A 394 26.96 -17.55 -15.80
N LEU A 395 27.81 -16.55 -15.81
CA LEU A 395 29.25 -16.70 -15.97
C LEU A 395 29.92 -16.23 -14.70
N ALA A 396 30.46 -17.17 -13.94
CA ALA A 396 31.38 -16.89 -12.85
C ALA A 396 32.77 -16.66 -13.40
N TYR A 397 33.27 -15.42 -13.34
CA TYR A 397 34.59 -15.05 -13.85
C TYR A 397 35.25 -14.03 -12.92
N HIS A 398 36.55 -14.20 -12.66
CA HIS A 398 37.33 -13.26 -11.86
C HIS A 398 37.79 -12.09 -12.72
N PHE A 399 37.04 -11.04 -12.74
CA PHE A 399 37.32 -9.84 -13.51
C PHE A 399 38.50 -9.07 -12.95
N LYS A 400 39.40 -8.60 -13.82
CA LYS A 400 40.46 -7.67 -13.47
C LYS A 400 39.88 -6.26 -13.29
N GLU A 401 40.41 -5.49 -12.36
CA GLU A 401 40.02 -4.10 -12.15
C GLU A 401 40.35 -3.19 -13.34
N ASN A 402 39.59 -2.14 -13.54
CA ASN A 402 39.79 -1.08 -14.52
C ASN A 402 40.06 -1.57 -15.97
N THR A 403 39.55 -2.77 -16.32
CA THR A 403 39.81 -3.48 -17.56
C THR A 403 38.58 -3.45 -18.48
N ASN A 404 38.79 -3.34 -19.79
CA ASN A 404 37.72 -3.34 -20.77
C ASN A 404 37.37 -4.77 -21.18
N TYR A 405 36.07 -5.06 -21.17
CA TYR A 405 35.55 -6.34 -21.60
C TYR A 405 34.49 -6.17 -22.70
N GLN A 406 34.31 -7.21 -23.50
CA GLN A 406 33.28 -7.31 -24.49
C GLN A 406 32.68 -8.70 -24.46
N LEU A 407 31.36 -8.76 -24.19
CA LEU A 407 30.56 -9.97 -24.40
C LEU A 407 30.01 -9.97 -25.82
N PHE A 408 30.18 -11.09 -26.52
CA PHE A 408 29.64 -11.29 -27.86
C PHE A 408 28.88 -12.61 -27.92
N ILE A 409 27.61 -12.53 -28.35
CA ILE A 409 26.72 -13.68 -28.55
C ILE A 409 26.32 -13.67 -30.01
N PRO A 410 26.70 -14.68 -30.81
CA PRO A 410 26.30 -14.80 -32.20
C PRO A 410 24.78 -15.00 -32.37
N PRO A 411 24.23 -14.77 -33.57
CA PRO A 411 22.86 -15.11 -33.89
C PRO A 411 22.66 -16.63 -33.78
N ALA A 412 21.44 -17.08 -33.50
CA ALA A 412 21.05 -18.48 -33.37
C ALA A 412 21.85 -19.26 -32.29
N THR A 413 22.43 -18.57 -31.31
CA THR A 413 23.08 -19.20 -30.14
C THR A 413 22.06 -19.89 -29.26
N PHE A 414 20.88 -19.30 -29.08
CA PHE A 414 19.77 -19.83 -28.30
C PHE A 414 18.57 -20.13 -29.20
N THR A 415 17.91 -21.25 -28.96
CA THR A 415 16.59 -21.58 -29.54
C THR A 415 15.59 -21.80 -28.42
N ASP A 416 14.43 -21.13 -28.47
CA ASP A 416 13.41 -21.25 -27.45
C ASP A 416 12.38 -22.36 -27.74
N ILE A 417 11.45 -22.57 -26.78
CA ILE A 417 10.38 -23.57 -26.90
C ILE A 417 9.43 -23.35 -28.09
N TYR A 418 9.46 -22.17 -28.71
CA TYR A 418 8.64 -21.82 -29.89
C TYR A 418 9.45 -21.89 -31.18
N GLY A 419 10.72 -22.30 -31.12
CA GLY A 419 11.63 -22.35 -32.27
C GLY A 419 12.21 -20.98 -32.68
N LEU A 420 12.02 -19.94 -31.88
CA LEU A 420 12.62 -18.64 -32.12
C LEU A 420 14.10 -18.66 -31.73
N GLN A 421 14.89 -17.84 -32.43
CA GLN A 421 16.32 -17.70 -32.21
C GLN A 421 16.69 -16.25 -31.87
N ASN A 422 17.84 -16.05 -31.22
CA ASN A 422 18.35 -14.72 -30.92
C ASN A 422 19.07 -14.10 -32.11
N ASP A 423 19.04 -12.79 -32.17
CA ASP A 423 19.96 -11.98 -32.98
C ASP A 423 21.30 -11.81 -32.28
N THR A 424 22.28 -11.20 -32.98
CA THR A 424 23.58 -10.86 -32.41
C THR A 424 23.46 -9.93 -31.22
N LEU A 425 24.07 -10.29 -30.09
CA LEU A 425 24.24 -9.40 -28.95
C LEU A 425 25.72 -9.05 -28.76
N LYS A 426 26.04 -7.77 -28.66
CA LYS A 426 27.37 -7.26 -28.38
C LYS A 426 27.31 -6.21 -27.29
N VAL A 427 27.92 -6.49 -26.14
CA VAL A 427 27.92 -5.59 -24.98
C VAL A 427 29.35 -5.30 -24.57
N LYS A 428 29.71 -4.01 -24.52
CA LYS A 428 31.01 -3.55 -24.02
C LYS A 428 30.82 -2.98 -22.62
N PHE A 429 31.75 -3.26 -21.75
CA PHE A 429 31.75 -2.74 -20.39
C PHE A 429 33.18 -2.59 -19.87
N LYS A 430 33.33 -1.81 -18.81
CA LYS A 430 34.58 -1.65 -18.10
C LYS A 430 34.34 -1.99 -16.62
N THR A 431 35.27 -2.72 -16.02
CA THR A 431 35.22 -3.05 -14.61
C THR A 431 35.60 -1.87 -13.72
N LYS A 432 35.08 -1.82 -12.52
CA LYS A 432 35.44 -0.85 -11.48
C LYS A 432 36.88 -1.03 -11.04
N LYS A 433 37.46 0.00 -10.41
CA LYS A 433 38.73 -0.06 -9.72
C LYS A 433 38.55 -0.61 -8.31
N LEU A 434 39.54 -1.24 -7.73
CA LEU A 434 39.52 -1.66 -6.32
C LEU A 434 39.31 -0.49 -5.37
N ALA A 435 39.80 0.71 -5.74
CA ALA A 435 39.60 1.94 -4.99
C ALA A 435 38.13 2.40 -4.93
N ASP A 436 37.26 1.86 -5.81
CA ASP A 436 35.80 2.18 -5.82
C ASP A 436 35.00 1.35 -4.81
N TYR A 437 35.67 0.43 -4.09
CA TYR A 437 35.05 -0.45 -3.10
C TYR A 437 35.36 -0.05 -1.68
N GLY A 438 34.39 -0.21 -0.81
CA GLY A 438 34.54 -0.07 0.62
C GLY A 438 34.22 -1.35 1.37
N THR A 439 34.69 -1.47 2.59
CA THR A 439 34.34 -2.59 3.47
C THR A 439 33.55 -2.06 4.66
N ILE A 440 32.38 -2.63 4.90
CA ILE A 440 31.60 -2.40 6.12
C ILE A 440 31.84 -3.57 7.05
N LEU A 441 32.46 -3.31 8.20
CA LEU A 441 32.63 -4.30 9.27
C LEU A 441 31.57 -4.04 10.33
N LEU A 442 30.61 -4.95 10.46
CA LEU A 442 29.58 -4.91 11.46
C LEU A 442 29.89 -5.92 12.56
N LYS A 443 30.06 -5.45 13.81
CA LYS A 443 30.11 -6.28 15.00
C LYS A 443 28.78 -6.22 15.70
N VAL A 444 28.08 -7.35 15.82
CA VAL A 444 26.82 -7.47 16.53
C VAL A 444 27.04 -8.21 17.83
N THR A 445 26.73 -7.55 18.95
CA THR A 445 26.82 -8.12 20.29
C THR A 445 25.43 -8.07 20.93
N PRO A 446 24.61 -9.11 20.75
CA PRO A 446 23.25 -9.13 21.25
C PRO A 446 23.20 -9.35 22.77
N ASN A 447 22.13 -8.85 23.39
CA ASN A 447 21.90 -9.02 24.84
C ASN A 447 21.20 -10.35 25.18
N PHE A 448 20.80 -11.15 24.18
CA PHE A 448 20.05 -12.41 24.35
C PHE A 448 20.51 -13.45 23.31
N THR A 449 20.11 -14.70 23.50
CA THR A 449 20.57 -15.87 22.70
C THR A 449 19.66 -16.21 21.51
N GLU A 450 18.82 -15.30 21.09
CA GLU A 450 17.87 -15.51 20.00
C GLU A 450 18.50 -15.34 18.61
N ASN A 451 17.74 -15.64 17.58
CA ASN A 451 18.17 -15.42 16.20
C ASN A 451 18.00 -13.95 15.81
N TYR A 452 18.99 -13.42 15.09
CA TYR A 452 18.99 -12.05 14.57
C TYR A 452 19.01 -12.07 13.06
N ILE A 453 18.32 -11.12 12.47
CA ILE A 453 18.40 -10.83 11.06
C ILE A 453 19.07 -9.47 10.90
N VAL A 454 20.18 -9.43 10.17
CA VAL A 454 20.82 -8.18 9.76
C VAL A 454 20.55 -7.95 8.29
N GLN A 455 19.93 -6.84 8.00
CA GLN A 455 19.59 -6.42 6.64
C GLN A 455 20.38 -5.18 6.28
N LEU A 456 20.98 -5.19 5.09
CA LEU A 456 21.69 -4.05 4.54
C LEU A 456 20.86 -3.46 3.41
N TYR A 457 20.51 -2.19 3.53
CA TYR A 457 19.72 -1.46 2.55
C TYR A 457 20.54 -0.39 1.84
N LYS A 458 20.22 -0.17 0.57
CA LYS A 458 20.65 1.00 -0.21
C LYS A 458 19.39 1.68 -0.77
N ASN A 459 19.11 2.90 -0.35
CA ASN A 459 17.94 3.67 -0.78
C ASN A 459 16.62 2.85 -0.70
N LYS A 460 16.33 2.23 0.43
CA LYS A 460 15.16 1.36 0.68
C LYS A 460 15.18 0.00 -0.08
N THR A 461 16.19 -0.28 -0.88
CA THR A 461 16.32 -1.59 -1.54
C THR A 461 17.18 -2.50 -0.68
N LEU A 462 16.67 -3.67 -0.31
CA LEU A 462 17.41 -4.70 0.40
C LEU A 462 18.54 -5.23 -0.49
N ILE A 463 19.80 -5.06 -0.04
CA ILE A 463 20.99 -5.50 -0.76
C ILE A 463 21.44 -6.87 -0.25
N LYS A 464 21.41 -7.06 1.06
CA LYS A 464 21.83 -8.31 1.67
C LYS A 464 21.12 -8.54 3.00
N GLU A 465 20.80 -9.80 3.25
CA GLU A 465 20.26 -10.30 4.51
C GLU A 465 21.15 -11.40 5.04
N SER A 466 21.35 -11.44 6.33
CA SER A 466 22.12 -12.47 7.03
C SER A 466 21.48 -12.78 8.37
N THR A 467 21.29 -14.08 8.66
CA THR A 467 20.74 -14.55 9.93
C THR A 467 21.83 -15.21 10.76
N PHE A 468 21.89 -14.92 12.06
CA PHE A 468 22.84 -15.53 12.98
C PHE A 468 22.31 -15.54 14.42
N LYS A 469 22.98 -16.34 15.26
CA LYS A 469 22.67 -16.52 16.66
C LYS A 469 23.88 -16.17 17.51
N GLY A 470 23.67 -15.33 18.53
CA GLY A 470 24.76 -14.90 19.40
C GLY A 470 25.68 -13.82 18.79
N GLU A 471 26.88 -13.63 19.37
CA GLU A 471 27.84 -12.61 18.92
C GLU A 471 28.42 -12.98 17.54
N SER A 472 28.39 -12.05 16.61
CA SER A 472 28.86 -12.26 15.24
C SER A 472 29.58 -11.03 14.68
N LYS A 473 30.59 -11.30 13.83
CA LYS A 473 31.25 -10.28 13.02
C LYS A 473 30.94 -10.54 11.57
N ILE A 474 30.42 -9.53 10.89
CA ILE A 474 30.06 -9.61 9.49
C ILE A 474 30.88 -8.57 8.73
N ALA A 475 31.55 -8.99 7.66
CA ALA A 475 32.20 -8.08 6.73
C ALA A 475 31.43 -8.05 5.41
N TYR A 476 31.03 -6.87 4.97
CA TYR A 476 30.47 -6.63 3.66
C TYR A 476 31.45 -5.80 2.85
N GLN A 477 31.79 -6.28 1.64
CA GLN A 477 32.62 -5.54 0.68
C GLN A 477 31.70 -4.96 -0.40
N TYR A 478 31.76 -3.65 -0.60
CA TYR A 478 30.93 -2.88 -1.53
C TYR A 478 31.76 -1.97 -2.40
#